data_2d0bbeab102d17ab5abf7fb40414ff22
#
_entry.id   2d0bbeab102d17ab5abf7fb40414ff22
#
_cell.length_a   1.000
_cell.length_b   1.000
_cell.length_c   1.000
_cell.angle_alpha   90.00
_cell.angle_beta   90.00
_cell.angle_gamma   90.00
#
_symmetry.space_group_name_H-M   'P 1'
#
loop_
_entity.id
_entity.type
_entity.pdbx_description
1 polymer ?
#
loop_
_entity_poly.entity_id
_entity_poly.type
_entity_poly.pdbx_seq_one_letter_code
_entity_poly.pdbx_strand_id
1 'polypeptide(L)'
;ACVFLKALNLNQYATATAQPGLAVGTINRVLIPVPPVTEQRRITEKLYLLEPLLASYESTHDLIINQQHDFPEQLKKSILQEAVQGKLVSQDPTDEPASVLLERICAEKEQLIKSGKIKRDKHESVIFRRDNSYYERVDGIERCIDDEIPFEIPDSWEWVRLKNIVNVVSARRVHQSDWKESGVPFYRAREIAKLADDGYVDNELFISENLYNEFSKSGAPQSGDLMVTAVGTLGKVYIVQQTDKFYYKDAS
;
A
#
# COMPACT_ATOMS: atom_id res chain seq x y z
N ALA A 1 -34.18 39.48 4.38
CA ALA A 1 -32.91 39.98 3.82
C ALA A 1 -31.76 38.98 4.05
N CYS A 2 -31.51 38.54 5.27
CA CYS A 2 -30.34 37.66 5.62
C CYS A 2 -30.33 36.33 4.82
N VAL A 3 -31.45 35.60 4.74
CA VAL A 3 -31.59 34.36 3.99
C VAL A 3 -31.30 34.53 2.51
N PHE A 4 -31.84 35.60 1.92
CA PHE A 4 -31.62 35.94 0.53
C PHE A 4 -30.15 36.25 0.23
N LEU A 5 -29.48 37.04 1.10
CA LEU A 5 -28.08 37.38 0.93
C LEU A 5 -27.15 36.17 1.09
N LYS A 6 -27.51 35.18 1.92
CA LYS A 6 -26.78 33.92 2.01
C LYS A 6 -26.94 33.07 0.73
N ALA A 7 -28.10 33.04 0.14
CA ALA A 7 -28.39 32.30 -1.08
C ALA A 7 -27.84 33.00 -2.35
N LEU A 8 -27.65 34.32 -2.29
CA LEU A 8 -27.14 35.11 -3.42
C LEU A 8 -25.61 34.91 -3.54
N ASN A 9 -25.13 34.49 -4.69
CA ASN A 9 -23.70 34.45 -4.98
C ASN A 9 -23.13 35.87 -5.09
N LEU A 10 -22.69 36.45 -3.94
CA LEU A 10 -22.12 37.77 -3.86
C LEU A 10 -20.83 37.95 -4.64
N ASN A 11 -20.11 36.85 -4.94
CA ASN A 11 -18.85 36.89 -5.71
C ASN A 11 -19.08 37.46 -7.13
N GLN A 12 -20.28 37.32 -7.70
CA GLN A 12 -20.60 37.91 -9.01
C GLN A 12 -20.54 39.46 -9.03
N TYR A 13 -20.56 40.06 -7.85
CA TYR A 13 -20.47 41.52 -7.68
C TYR A 13 -19.10 42.00 -7.25
N ALA A 14 -18.12 41.09 -7.10
CA ALA A 14 -16.77 41.45 -6.69
C ALA A 14 -16.01 42.20 -7.78
N THR A 15 -15.19 43.18 -7.38
CA THR A 15 -14.54 44.10 -8.30
C THR A 15 -13.12 43.68 -8.72
N ALA A 16 -12.54 42.62 -8.14
CA ALA A 16 -11.17 42.17 -8.45
C ALA A 16 -11.06 40.65 -8.41
N THR A 17 -10.16 40.09 -9.24
CA THR A 17 -9.93 38.62 -9.33
C THR A 17 -8.86 38.12 -8.37
N ALA A 18 -7.84 38.95 -8.05
CA ALA A 18 -6.72 38.56 -7.18
C ALA A 18 -7.05 38.67 -5.67
N GLN A 19 -7.83 39.68 -5.29
CA GLN A 19 -8.37 39.84 -3.95
C GLN A 19 -9.80 40.36 -4.07
N PRO A 20 -10.81 39.48 -4.02
CA PRO A 20 -12.21 39.87 -4.22
C PRO A 20 -12.65 40.87 -3.16
N GLY A 21 -13.07 42.03 -3.59
CA GLY A 21 -13.62 43.10 -2.74
C GLY A 21 -15.03 43.44 -3.12
N LEU A 22 -15.91 43.68 -2.15
CA LEU A 22 -17.30 44.04 -2.35
C LEU A 22 -17.55 45.45 -1.87
N ALA A 23 -17.65 46.39 -2.81
CA ALA A 23 -17.84 47.82 -2.50
C ALA A 23 -19.27 48.10 -1.98
N VAL A 24 -19.42 48.98 -1.00
CA VAL A 24 -20.69 49.40 -0.39
C VAL A 24 -21.65 49.87 -1.45
N GLY A 25 -21.18 50.69 -2.43
CA GLY A 25 -21.97 51.18 -3.52
C GLY A 25 -22.55 50.09 -4.43
N THR A 26 -21.85 48.96 -4.56
CA THR A 26 -22.31 47.79 -5.31
C THR A 26 -23.37 47.02 -4.54
N ILE A 27 -23.15 46.79 -3.24
CA ILE A 27 -24.14 46.12 -2.36
C ILE A 27 -25.44 46.89 -2.33
N ASN A 28 -25.39 48.21 -2.23
CA ASN A 28 -26.60 49.05 -2.21
C ASN A 28 -27.46 48.97 -3.47
N ARG A 29 -26.94 48.47 -4.56
CA ARG A 29 -27.68 48.32 -5.83
C ARG A 29 -28.28 46.91 -5.99
N VAL A 30 -28.00 46.00 -5.06
CA VAL A 30 -28.55 44.63 -5.12
C VAL A 30 -30.06 44.68 -4.86
N LEU A 31 -30.84 44.16 -5.81
CA LEU A 31 -32.26 44.01 -5.64
C LEU A 31 -32.58 42.82 -4.73
N ILE A 32 -33.41 43.03 -3.73
CA ILE A 32 -33.91 42.02 -2.83
C ILE A 32 -35.42 41.96 -2.84
N PRO A 33 -36.03 40.76 -2.86
CA PRO A 33 -37.49 40.63 -2.68
C PRO A 33 -37.81 40.82 -1.19
N VAL A 34 -38.87 41.54 -0.92
CA VAL A 34 -39.36 41.80 0.42
C VAL A 34 -40.78 41.28 0.55
N PRO A 35 -41.00 40.06 1.08
CA PRO A 35 -42.33 39.53 1.33
C PRO A 35 -43.06 40.30 2.44
N PRO A 36 -44.41 40.20 2.53
CA PRO A 36 -45.18 40.71 3.66
C PRO A 36 -44.67 40.15 5.01
N VAL A 37 -44.77 40.93 6.08
CA VAL A 37 -44.20 40.56 7.40
C VAL A 37 -44.69 39.21 7.91
N THR A 38 -45.96 38.90 7.73
CA THR A 38 -46.54 37.60 8.10
C THR A 38 -45.95 36.44 7.32
N GLU A 39 -45.61 36.65 6.05
CA GLU A 39 -44.98 35.69 5.20
C GLU A 39 -43.51 35.51 5.57
N GLN A 40 -42.80 36.58 5.92
CA GLN A 40 -41.41 36.48 6.43
C GLN A 40 -41.33 35.58 7.68
N ARG A 41 -42.30 35.65 8.58
CA ARG A 41 -42.37 34.77 9.76
C ARG A 41 -42.55 33.31 9.35
N ARG A 42 -43.51 33.01 8.50
CA ARG A 42 -43.76 31.64 8.00
C ARG A 42 -42.54 31.05 7.28
N ILE A 43 -41.85 31.85 6.46
CA ILE A 43 -40.58 31.44 5.82
C ILE A 43 -39.53 31.10 6.86
N THR A 44 -39.32 31.97 7.87
CA THR A 44 -38.32 31.78 8.91
C THR A 44 -38.63 30.53 9.75
N GLU A 45 -39.87 30.33 10.17
CA GLU A 45 -40.32 29.16 10.91
C GLU A 45 -40.08 27.85 10.10
N LYS A 46 -40.40 27.89 8.80
CA LYS A 46 -40.17 26.74 7.93
C LYS A 46 -38.65 26.41 7.78
N LEU A 47 -37.82 27.44 7.66
CA LEU A 47 -36.35 27.25 7.58
C LEU A 47 -35.79 26.66 8.89
N TYR A 48 -36.25 27.12 10.06
CA TYR A 48 -35.83 26.54 11.34
C TYR A 48 -36.23 25.07 11.48
N LEU A 49 -37.36 24.66 10.91
CA LEU A 49 -37.78 23.24 10.90
C LEU A 49 -36.96 22.39 9.91
N LEU A 50 -36.46 22.97 8.82
CA LEU A 50 -35.72 22.28 7.77
C LEU A 50 -34.21 22.19 8.09
N GLU A 51 -33.67 23.17 8.82
CA GLU A 51 -32.22 23.24 9.13
C GLU A 51 -31.69 21.94 9.79
N PRO A 52 -32.31 21.38 10.84
CA PRO A 52 -31.84 20.12 11.42
C PRO A 52 -31.97 18.91 10.49
N LEU A 53 -32.96 18.90 9.60
CA LEU A 53 -33.13 17.84 8.61
C LEU A 53 -32.03 17.91 7.54
N LEU A 54 -31.67 19.11 7.11
CA LEU A 54 -30.56 19.32 6.16
C LEU A 54 -29.22 18.91 6.78
N ALA A 55 -28.97 19.30 8.03
CA ALA A 55 -27.75 18.88 8.74
C ALA A 55 -27.66 17.34 8.91
N SER A 56 -28.80 16.69 9.23
CA SER A 56 -28.87 15.24 9.30
C SER A 56 -28.62 14.58 7.92
N TYR A 57 -29.19 15.15 6.86
CA TYR A 57 -28.98 14.68 5.49
C TYR A 57 -27.50 14.80 5.09
N GLU A 58 -26.89 15.96 5.29
CA GLU A 58 -25.47 16.21 4.99
C GLU A 58 -24.58 15.20 5.73
N SER A 59 -24.78 15.02 7.04
CA SER A 59 -24.04 14.05 7.83
C SER A 59 -24.19 12.62 7.31
N THR A 60 -25.40 12.19 6.96
CA THR A 60 -25.66 10.84 6.44
C THR A 60 -25.06 10.66 5.04
N HIS A 61 -25.17 11.68 4.19
CA HIS A 61 -24.59 11.69 2.86
C HIS A 61 -23.06 11.55 2.91
N ASP A 62 -22.40 12.31 3.78
CA ASP A 62 -20.95 12.23 3.95
C ASP A 62 -20.49 10.86 4.46
N LEU A 63 -21.26 10.25 5.37
CA LEU A 63 -20.99 8.87 5.81
C LEU A 63 -21.07 7.88 4.64
N ILE A 64 -22.09 7.97 3.79
CA ILE A 64 -22.27 7.10 2.63
C ILE A 64 -21.12 7.28 1.65
N ILE A 65 -20.74 8.52 1.34
CA ILE A 65 -19.62 8.80 0.42
C ILE A 65 -18.31 8.22 0.96
N ASN A 66 -18.01 8.43 2.24
CA ASN A 66 -16.81 7.90 2.88
C ASN A 66 -16.82 6.36 2.88
N GLN A 67 -17.95 5.73 3.19
CA GLN A 67 -18.07 4.27 3.12
C GLN A 67 -17.85 3.73 1.70
N GLN A 68 -18.42 4.37 0.68
CA GLN A 68 -18.25 3.97 -0.72
C GLN A 68 -16.79 4.11 -1.17
N HIS A 69 -16.08 5.13 -0.69
CA HIS A 69 -14.66 5.34 -0.99
C HIS A 69 -13.78 4.26 -0.33
N ASP A 70 -14.02 3.93 0.92
CA ASP A 70 -13.16 3.04 1.71
C ASP A 70 -13.50 1.55 1.54
N PHE A 71 -14.75 1.25 1.14
CA PHE A 71 -15.25 -0.13 1.03
C PHE A 71 -14.39 -1.03 0.12
N PRO A 72 -13.97 -0.62 -1.10
CA PRO A 72 -13.16 -1.48 -1.96
C PRO A 72 -11.84 -1.90 -1.31
N GLU A 73 -11.16 -0.98 -0.62
CA GLU A 73 -9.91 -1.30 0.07
C GLU A 73 -10.12 -2.18 1.30
N GLN A 74 -11.20 -1.96 2.06
CA GLN A 74 -11.56 -2.81 3.19
C GLN A 74 -11.93 -4.21 2.73
N LEU A 75 -12.71 -4.33 1.66
CA LEU A 75 -13.09 -5.61 1.07
C LEU A 75 -11.85 -6.37 0.59
N LYS A 76 -10.95 -5.71 -0.13
CA LYS A 76 -9.69 -6.31 -0.58
C LYS A 76 -8.85 -6.82 0.60
N LYS A 77 -8.70 -6.04 1.65
CA LYS A 77 -8.00 -6.46 2.88
C LYS A 77 -8.65 -7.68 3.53
N SER A 78 -9.98 -7.69 3.62
CA SER A 78 -10.73 -8.81 4.19
C SER A 78 -10.52 -10.09 3.38
N ILE A 79 -10.63 -10.02 2.05
CA ILE A 79 -10.40 -11.16 1.15
C ILE A 79 -8.97 -11.68 1.30
N LEU A 80 -7.98 -10.80 1.32
CA LEU A 80 -6.58 -11.18 1.51
C LEU A 80 -6.35 -11.82 2.87
N GLN A 81 -7.00 -11.34 3.92
CA GLN A 81 -6.91 -11.93 5.26
C GLN A 81 -7.51 -13.33 5.30
N GLU A 82 -8.68 -13.57 4.70
CA GLU A 82 -9.26 -14.91 4.56
C GLU A 82 -8.33 -15.84 3.75
N ALA A 83 -7.70 -15.30 2.69
CA ALA A 83 -6.76 -16.07 1.87
C ALA A 83 -5.54 -16.54 2.66
N VAL A 84 -4.87 -15.62 3.39
CA VAL A 84 -3.66 -15.97 4.17
C VAL A 84 -3.94 -16.82 5.40
N GLN A 85 -5.20 -16.88 5.86
CA GLN A 85 -5.64 -17.79 6.91
C GLN A 85 -6.11 -19.16 6.39
N GLY A 86 -6.08 -19.37 5.07
CA GLY A 86 -6.56 -20.60 4.45
C GLY A 86 -8.08 -20.81 4.50
N LYS A 87 -8.84 -19.73 4.70
CA LYS A 87 -10.32 -19.75 4.84
C LYS A 87 -11.04 -19.38 3.54
N LEU A 88 -10.35 -18.79 2.56
CA LEU A 88 -10.96 -18.29 1.32
C LEU A 88 -11.45 -19.43 0.41
N VAL A 89 -10.76 -20.56 0.41
CA VAL A 89 -11.12 -21.76 -0.34
C VAL A 89 -11.19 -22.96 0.60
N SER A 90 -12.02 -23.93 0.27
CA SER A 90 -12.10 -25.19 1.02
C SER A 90 -10.79 -25.96 0.89
N GLN A 91 -10.31 -26.52 2.00
CA GLN A 91 -9.14 -27.39 1.99
C GLN A 91 -9.47 -28.71 1.31
N ASP A 92 -8.62 -29.17 0.38
CA ASP A 92 -8.75 -30.48 -0.26
C ASP A 92 -7.81 -31.48 0.44
N PRO A 93 -8.34 -32.58 1.03
CA PRO A 93 -7.50 -33.57 1.70
C PRO A 93 -6.56 -34.33 0.76
N THR A 94 -6.76 -34.22 -0.57
CA THR A 94 -5.90 -34.84 -1.57
C THR A 94 -4.72 -33.97 -1.97
N ASP A 95 -4.72 -32.69 -1.58
CA ASP A 95 -3.60 -31.78 -1.82
C ASP A 95 -2.35 -32.22 -1.04
N GLU A 96 -1.20 -32.08 -1.68
CA GLU A 96 0.08 -32.33 -1.04
C GLU A 96 0.30 -31.36 0.13
N PRO A 97 0.60 -31.82 1.36
CA PRO A 97 0.81 -30.92 2.49
C PRO A 97 2.09 -30.06 2.31
N ALA A 98 2.08 -28.88 2.89
CA ALA A 98 3.18 -27.92 2.79
C ALA A 98 4.54 -28.48 3.28
N SER A 99 4.54 -29.44 4.19
CA SER A 99 5.75 -30.13 4.64
C SER A 99 6.54 -30.76 3.50
N VAL A 100 5.86 -31.43 2.54
CA VAL A 100 6.52 -32.05 1.37
C VAL A 100 7.10 -30.99 0.42
N LEU A 101 6.39 -29.87 0.23
CA LEU A 101 6.93 -28.75 -0.53
C LEU A 101 8.20 -28.19 0.14
N LEU A 102 8.19 -28.04 1.46
CA LEU A 102 9.34 -27.52 2.22
C LEU A 102 10.54 -28.47 2.15
N GLU A 103 10.33 -29.79 2.18
CA GLU A 103 11.39 -30.78 1.96
C GLU A 103 12.04 -30.59 0.58
N ARG A 104 11.25 -30.38 -0.48
CA ARG A 104 11.80 -30.09 -1.82
C ARG A 104 12.58 -28.80 -1.87
N ILE A 105 12.07 -27.72 -1.27
CA ILE A 105 12.79 -26.43 -1.18
C ILE A 105 14.11 -26.60 -0.43
N CYS A 106 14.13 -27.35 0.69
CA CYS A 106 15.35 -27.63 1.43
C CYS A 106 16.35 -28.43 0.58
N ALA A 107 15.90 -29.44 -0.17
CA ALA A 107 16.75 -30.23 -1.05
C ALA A 107 17.39 -29.37 -2.16
N GLU A 108 16.60 -28.51 -2.81
CA GLU A 108 17.08 -27.58 -3.83
C GLU A 108 18.09 -26.57 -3.23
N LYS A 109 17.78 -26.01 -2.06
CA LYS A 109 18.68 -25.11 -1.33
C LYS A 109 20.03 -25.78 -1.03
N GLU A 110 20.03 -27.02 -0.59
CA GLU A 110 21.25 -27.80 -0.37
C GLU A 110 22.06 -27.99 -1.66
N GLN A 111 21.41 -28.22 -2.80
CA GLN A 111 22.09 -28.32 -4.11
C GLN A 111 22.72 -26.98 -4.51
N LEU A 112 22.00 -25.86 -4.30
CA LEU A 112 22.52 -24.53 -4.57
C LEU A 112 23.71 -24.17 -3.66
N ILE A 113 23.67 -24.57 -2.39
CA ILE A 113 24.79 -24.42 -1.46
C ILE A 113 26.00 -25.24 -1.93
N LYS A 114 25.80 -26.53 -2.28
CA LYS A 114 26.87 -27.40 -2.77
C LYS A 114 27.50 -26.90 -4.08
N SER A 115 26.71 -26.26 -4.95
CA SER A 115 27.19 -25.62 -6.19
C SER A 115 27.84 -24.24 -5.99
N GLY A 116 27.83 -23.73 -4.74
CA GLY A 116 28.41 -22.42 -4.42
C GLY A 116 27.59 -21.22 -4.87
N LYS A 117 26.35 -21.45 -5.34
CA LYS A 117 25.45 -20.36 -5.78
C LYS A 117 24.88 -19.55 -4.63
N ILE A 118 24.62 -20.19 -3.50
CA ILE A 118 24.16 -19.52 -2.27
C ILE A 118 25.04 -19.96 -1.08
N LYS A 119 25.11 -19.10 -0.07
CA LYS A 119 25.84 -19.40 1.17
C LYS A 119 24.91 -20.14 2.14
N ARG A 120 25.48 -21.11 2.89
CA ARG A 120 24.77 -21.77 3.99
C ARG A 120 24.44 -20.75 5.07
N ASP A 121 23.19 -20.73 5.53
CA ASP A 121 22.83 -20.02 6.75
C ASP A 121 23.47 -20.71 7.95
N LYS A 122 24.06 -19.93 8.86
CA LYS A 122 24.68 -20.46 10.09
C LYS A 122 23.64 -20.86 11.14
N HIS A 123 22.43 -20.30 11.04
CA HIS A 123 21.37 -20.42 12.03
C HIS A 123 20.06 -20.85 11.34
N GLU A 124 20.07 -22.05 10.77
CA GLU A 124 18.85 -22.63 10.21
C GLU A 124 17.84 -22.88 11.31
N SER A 125 16.60 -22.53 11.07
CA SER A 125 15.50 -22.71 12.02
C SER A 125 14.44 -23.63 11.45
N VAL A 126 13.85 -24.45 12.33
CA VAL A 126 12.72 -25.32 12.02
C VAL A 126 11.61 -25.00 13.01
N ILE A 127 10.44 -24.67 12.49
CA ILE A 127 9.23 -24.45 13.29
C ILE A 127 8.44 -25.75 13.29
N PHE A 128 7.90 -26.13 14.42
CA PHE A 128 7.09 -27.35 14.58
C PHE A 128 6.03 -27.13 15.67
N ARG A 129 4.95 -27.93 15.59
CA ARG A 129 3.87 -27.91 16.58
C ARG A 129 4.03 -29.03 17.57
N ARG A 130 3.86 -28.75 18.86
CA ARG A 130 3.84 -29.71 19.96
C ARG A 130 2.87 -29.24 21.04
N ASP A 131 2.00 -30.14 21.52
CA ASP A 131 1.02 -29.86 22.59
C ASP A 131 0.17 -28.59 22.34
N ASN A 132 -0.25 -28.39 21.10
CA ASN A 132 -1.04 -27.26 20.65
C ASN A 132 -0.31 -25.88 20.65
N SER A 133 1.01 -25.89 20.81
CA SER A 133 1.89 -24.70 20.77
C SER A 133 2.91 -24.81 19.67
N TYR A 134 3.36 -23.66 19.14
CA TYR A 134 4.41 -23.59 18.12
C TYR A 134 5.77 -23.36 18.78
N TYR A 135 6.75 -24.14 18.37
CA TYR A 135 8.13 -24.07 18.80
C TYR A 135 9.05 -23.85 17.61
N GLU A 136 10.07 -23.07 17.82
CA GLU A 136 11.18 -22.90 16.88
C GLU A 136 12.43 -23.53 17.47
N ARG A 137 13.13 -24.34 16.69
CA ARG A 137 14.44 -24.90 17.04
C ARG A 137 15.52 -24.24 16.17
N VAL A 138 16.45 -23.55 16.82
CA VAL A 138 17.62 -22.92 16.21
C VAL A 138 18.88 -23.43 16.94
N ASP A 139 19.85 -23.94 16.22
CA ASP A 139 21.12 -24.47 16.79
C ASP A 139 20.91 -25.49 17.95
N GLY A 140 19.84 -26.27 17.88
CA GLY A 140 19.48 -27.25 18.90
C GLY A 140 18.73 -26.68 20.12
N ILE A 141 18.52 -25.37 20.18
CA ILE A 141 17.74 -24.71 21.25
C ILE A 141 16.30 -24.55 20.79
N GLU A 142 15.38 -25.05 21.61
CA GLU A 142 13.94 -24.90 21.38
C GLU A 142 13.37 -23.73 22.19
N ARG A 143 12.54 -22.91 21.55
CA ARG A 143 11.76 -21.86 22.20
C ARG A 143 10.31 -21.89 21.73
N CYS A 144 9.38 -21.57 22.61
CA CYS A 144 7.99 -21.33 22.24
C CYS A 144 7.89 -20.00 21.48
N ILE A 145 7.08 -19.97 20.40
CA ILE A 145 6.88 -18.80 19.54
C ILE A 145 5.39 -18.50 19.35
N ASP A 146 4.51 -18.93 20.24
CA ASP A 146 3.07 -18.69 20.13
C ASP A 146 2.74 -17.20 20.10
N ASP A 147 3.53 -16.37 20.75
CA ASP A 147 3.41 -14.90 20.74
C ASP A 147 3.80 -14.27 19.41
N GLU A 148 4.51 -14.99 18.54
CA GLU A 148 4.85 -14.56 17.18
C GLU A 148 3.83 -15.06 16.15
N ILE A 149 2.96 -16.03 16.48
CA ILE A 149 1.97 -16.61 15.57
C ILE A 149 0.72 -15.70 15.52
N PRO A 150 0.44 -15.04 14.39
CA PRO A 150 -0.62 -14.04 14.33
C PRO A 150 -2.04 -14.63 14.24
N PHE A 151 -2.16 -15.88 13.78
CA PHE A 151 -3.45 -16.59 13.62
C PHE A 151 -3.23 -18.08 13.39
N GLU A 152 -4.29 -18.87 13.55
CA GLU A 152 -4.26 -20.31 13.22
C GLU A 152 -4.34 -20.53 11.70
N ILE A 153 -3.64 -21.56 11.24
CA ILE A 153 -3.62 -21.99 9.84
C ILE A 153 -4.18 -23.42 9.71
N PRO A 154 -4.62 -23.86 8.51
CA PRO A 154 -5.03 -25.25 8.26
C PRO A 154 -3.93 -26.26 8.58
N ASP A 155 -4.30 -27.49 8.93
CA ASP A 155 -3.36 -28.55 9.30
C ASP A 155 -2.41 -28.97 8.14
N SER A 156 -2.79 -28.71 6.89
CA SER A 156 -1.94 -28.95 5.73
C SER A 156 -0.90 -27.86 5.47
N TRP A 157 -0.95 -26.75 6.22
CA TRP A 157 -0.04 -25.61 6.09
C TRP A 157 1.03 -25.63 7.17
N GLU A 158 2.16 -24.97 6.91
CA GLU A 158 3.30 -24.89 7.82
C GLU A 158 3.76 -23.45 8.02
N TRP A 159 4.11 -23.09 9.25
CA TRP A 159 4.81 -21.84 9.53
C TRP A 159 6.31 -22.00 9.27
N VAL A 160 6.91 -21.07 8.52
CA VAL A 160 8.35 -21.06 8.26
C VAL A 160 8.90 -19.64 8.33
N ARG A 161 10.19 -19.51 8.65
CA ARG A 161 10.86 -18.21 8.50
C ARG A 161 11.07 -17.89 7.03
N LEU A 162 10.81 -16.64 6.63
CA LEU A 162 10.95 -16.20 5.23
C LEU A 162 12.32 -16.54 4.65
N LYS A 163 13.40 -16.36 5.43
CA LYS A 163 14.78 -16.72 5.06
C LYS A 163 14.98 -18.20 4.68
N ASN A 164 14.07 -19.08 5.09
CA ASN A 164 14.18 -20.51 4.78
C ASN A 164 13.71 -20.83 3.36
N ILE A 165 12.82 -20.02 2.80
CA ILE A 165 12.19 -20.25 1.49
C ILE A 165 12.59 -19.22 0.42
N VAL A 166 13.12 -18.05 0.82
CA VAL A 166 13.59 -17.03 -0.13
C VAL A 166 14.99 -16.54 0.26
N ASN A 167 15.72 -16.03 -0.73
CA ASN A 167 16.99 -15.35 -0.52
C ASN A 167 16.76 -13.84 -0.47
N VAL A 168 16.90 -13.23 0.70
CA VAL A 168 16.75 -11.79 0.89
C VAL A 168 18.08 -11.10 0.66
N VAL A 169 18.14 -10.23 -0.33
CA VAL A 169 19.36 -9.50 -0.69
C VAL A 169 19.10 -8.00 -0.77
N SER A 170 20.14 -7.21 -0.63
CA SER A 170 20.12 -5.77 -0.85
C SER A 170 21.08 -5.40 -1.98
N ALA A 171 20.79 -4.31 -2.67
CA ALA A 171 21.63 -3.80 -3.73
C ALA A 171 23.02 -3.34 -3.25
N ARG A 172 24.02 -3.42 -4.13
CA ARG A 172 25.23 -2.61 -3.96
C ARG A 172 24.88 -1.13 -4.09
N ARG A 173 25.48 -0.34 -3.21
CA ARG A 173 25.22 1.10 -3.16
C ARG A 173 25.69 1.81 -4.41
N VAL A 174 24.79 2.51 -5.09
CA VAL A 174 25.06 3.45 -6.16
C VAL A 174 25.25 4.84 -5.56
N HIS A 175 26.36 5.51 -5.82
CA HIS A 175 26.62 6.85 -5.34
C HIS A 175 25.97 7.89 -6.25
N GLN A 176 25.71 9.08 -5.71
CA GLN A 176 25.11 10.17 -6.48
C GLN A 176 25.98 10.61 -7.68
N SER A 177 27.30 10.45 -7.58
CA SER A 177 28.26 10.69 -8.68
C SER A 177 28.05 9.77 -9.90
N ASP A 178 27.41 8.62 -9.68
CA ASP A 178 27.19 7.61 -10.72
C ASP A 178 25.89 7.80 -11.48
N TRP A 179 25.04 8.74 -11.01
CA TRP A 179 23.77 9.04 -11.64
C TRP A 179 23.96 9.70 -13.01
N LYS A 180 23.11 9.34 -13.94
CA LYS A 180 23.08 9.81 -15.32
C LYS A 180 21.67 10.28 -15.69
N GLU A 181 21.59 11.08 -16.75
CA GLU A 181 20.31 11.52 -17.35
C GLU A 181 19.72 10.47 -18.31
N SER A 182 20.52 9.47 -18.68
CA SER A 182 20.10 8.38 -19.57
C SER A 182 20.90 7.11 -19.32
N GLY A 183 20.36 5.95 -19.70
CA GLY A 183 20.99 4.64 -19.52
C GLY A 183 20.05 3.61 -18.95
N VAL A 184 20.51 2.77 -18.00
CA VAL A 184 19.67 1.80 -17.31
C VAL A 184 18.92 2.53 -16.18
N PRO A 185 17.59 2.40 -16.08
CA PRO A 185 16.80 3.00 -15.01
C PRO A 185 17.32 2.63 -13.62
N PHE A 186 17.41 3.63 -12.75
CA PHE A 186 17.81 3.46 -11.35
C PHE A 186 16.65 3.85 -10.42
N TYR A 187 16.08 2.86 -9.72
CA TYR A 187 14.89 3.01 -8.90
C TYR A 187 15.23 3.15 -7.42
N ARG A 188 14.65 4.16 -6.81
CA ARG A 188 14.60 4.32 -5.35
C ARG A 188 13.29 3.69 -4.83
N ALA A 189 13.08 3.68 -3.54
CA ALA A 189 11.84 3.18 -2.93
C ALA A 189 10.57 3.86 -3.51
N ARG A 190 10.66 5.16 -3.88
CA ARG A 190 9.55 5.90 -4.52
C ARG A 190 9.16 5.31 -5.87
N GLU A 191 10.13 4.99 -6.72
CA GLU A 191 9.91 4.42 -8.03
C GLU A 191 9.36 2.99 -7.93
N ILE A 192 9.90 2.19 -7.00
CA ILE A 192 9.39 0.83 -6.73
C ILE A 192 7.94 0.89 -6.21
N ALA A 193 7.61 1.85 -5.33
CA ALA A 193 6.24 2.02 -4.85
C ALA A 193 5.28 2.38 -6.00
N LYS A 194 5.67 3.27 -6.91
CA LYS A 194 4.87 3.60 -8.09
C LYS A 194 4.69 2.41 -9.03
N LEU A 195 5.74 1.62 -9.27
CA LEU A 195 5.61 0.38 -10.05
C LEU A 195 4.62 -0.59 -9.41
N ALA A 196 4.64 -0.71 -8.07
CA ALA A 196 3.71 -1.57 -7.34
C ALA A 196 2.26 -1.10 -7.42
N ASP A 197 2.03 0.22 -7.38
CA ASP A 197 0.68 0.80 -7.36
C ASP A 197 0.12 1.02 -8.78
N ASP A 198 0.93 1.56 -9.70
CA ASP A 198 0.48 2.06 -11.01
C ASP A 198 0.91 1.14 -12.17
N GLY A 199 1.83 0.21 -11.93
CA GLY A 199 2.40 -0.67 -12.95
C GLY A 199 3.41 0.01 -13.87
N TYR A 200 3.68 1.29 -13.72
CA TYR A 200 4.68 2.05 -14.46
C TYR A 200 5.30 3.16 -13.63
N VAL A 201 6.46 3.66 -14.08
CA VAL A 201 7.10 4.83 -13.47
C VAL A 201 7.76 5.70 -14.54
N ASP A 202 7.53 7.01 -14.44
CA ASP A 202 8.33 7.99 -15.16
C ASP A 202 9.64 8.20 -14.38
N ASN A 203 10.75 7.69 -14.93
CA ASN A 203 12.01 7.62 -14.21
C ASN A 203 12.93 8.79 -14.60
N GLU A 204 13.50 9.44 -13.57
CA GLU A 204 14.38 10.59 -13.70
C GLU A 204 15.87 10.22 -13.54
N LEU A 205 16.17 9.05 -12.98
CA LEU A 205 17.52 8.64 -12.63
C LEU A 205 17.95 7.39 -13.38
N PHE A 206 19.16 7.42 -13.90
CA PHE A 206 19.74 6.31 -14.64
C PHE A 206 21.16 6.05 -14.15
N ILE A 207 21.69 4.86 -14.49
CA ILE A 207 23.10 4.51 -14.35
C ILE A 207 23.66 4.07 -15.70
N SER A 208 24.98 4.07 -15.83
CA SER A 208 25.61 3.60 -17.05
C SER A 208 25.45 2.08 -17.21
N GLU A 209 25.40 1.60 -18.46
CA GLU A 209 25.39 0.16 -18.79
C GLU A 209 26.59 -0.57 -18.19
N ASN A 210 27.76 0.05 -18.16
CA ASN A 210 28.96 -0.56 -17.59
C ASN A 210 28.80 -0.82 -16.09
N LEU A 211 28.27 0.16 -15.34
CA LEU A 211 28.01 0.04 -13.91
C LEU A 211 26.92 -1.01 -13.64
N TYR A 212 25.85 -1.00 -14.43
CA TYR A 212 24.80 -2.01 -14.36
C TYR A 212 25.38 -3.42 -14.55
N ASN A 213 26.18 -3.64 -15.60
CA ASN A 213 26.79 -4.93 -15.89
C ASN A 213 27.79 -5.39 -14.80
N GLU A 214 28.50 -4.46 -14.18
CA GLU A 214 29.38 -4.76 -13.04
C GLU A 214 28.56 -5.20 -11.83
N PHE A 215 27.52 -4.42 -11.47
CA PHE A 215 26.73 -4.67 -10.26
C PHE A 215 25.80 -5.88 -10.41
N SER A 216 25.32 -6.15 -11.61
CA SER A 216 24.49 -7.32 -11.93
C SER A 216 25.20 -8.66 -11.68
N LYS A 217 26.52 -8.68 -11.68
CA LYS A 217 27.31 -9.87 -11.28
C LYS A 217 27.09 -10.26 -9.82
N SER A 218 26.68 -9.30 -8.98
CA SER A 218 26.38 -9.51 -7.56
C SER A 218 24.88 -9.68 -7.27
N GLY A 219 24.03 -9.60 -8.29
CA GLY A 219 22.58 -9.74 -8.22
C GLY A 219 21.86 -8.48 -8.70
N ALA A 220 21.43 -8.47 -9.96
CA ALA A 220 20.37 -7.57 -10.44
C ALA A 220 19.03 -8.26 -10.25
N PRO A 221 17.92 -7.50 -10.14
CA PRO A 221 16.59 -8.09 -10.10
C PRO A 221 16.32 -8.93 -11.34
N GLN A 222 15.75 -10.10 -11.15
CA GLN A 222 15.37 -11.03 -12.21
C GLN A 222 13.86 -11.20 -12.24
N SER A 223 13.33 -11.62 -13.40
CA SER A 223 11.90 -11.91 -13.54
C SER A 223 11.44 -12.89 -12.46
N GLY A 224 10.37 -12.53 -11.76
CA GLY A 224 9.83 -13.28 -10.64
C GLY A 224 10.36 -12.85 -9.27
N ASP A 225 11.42 -12.05 -9.19
CA ASP A 225 11.89 -11.50 -7.92
C ASP A 225 10.89 -10.50 -7.34
N LEU A 226 10.83 -10.41 -6.02
CA LEU A 226 10.00 -9.47 -5.29
C LEU A 226 10.83 -8.28 -4.84
N MET A 227 10.52 -7.11 -5.36
CA MET A 227 11.09 -5.84 -4.89
C MET A 227 10.23 -5.29 -3.75
N VAL A 228 10.83 -5.17 -2.56
CA VAL A 228 10.11 -4.69 -1.37
C VAL A 228 10.72 -3.37 -0.91
N THR A 229 9.88 -2.34 -0.74
CA THR A 229 10.35 -1.05 -0.21
C THR A 229 10.57 -1.12 1.30
N ALA A 230 11.78 -0.76 1.76
CA ALA A 230 12.20 -0.87 3.16
C ALA A 230 12.44 0.48 3.86
N VAL A 231 12.39 1.61 3.13
CA VAL A 231 12.60 2.96 3.68
C VAL A 231 11.61 3.95 3.07
N GLY A 232 11.04 4.81 3.90
CA GLY A 232 10.05 5.81 3.50
C GLY A 232 8.66 5.17 3.35
N THR A 233 8.27 4.79 2.16
CA THR A 233 7.06 4.02 1.93
C THR A 233 7.35 2.54 2.16
N LEU A 234 6.97 1.99 3.31
CA LEU A 234 7.28 0.62 3.69
C LEU A 234 6.29 -0.38 3.09
N GLY A 235 6.81 -1.58 2.73
CA GLY A 235 5.98 -2.76 2.44
C GLY A 235 5.26 -2.73 1.09
N LYS A 236 5.58 -1.83 0.17
CA LYS A 236 5.13 -1.95 -1.21
C LYS A 236 5.92 -3.04 -1.91
N VAL A 237 5.23 -3.92 -2.61
CA VAL A 237 5.81 -5.08 -3.29
C VAL A 237 5.56 -4.98 -4.79
N TYR A 238 6.63 -5.07 -5.57
CA TYR A 238 6.58 -5.17 -7.03
C TYR A 238 7.18 -6.50 -7.48
N ILE A 239 6.49 -7.21 -8.37
CA ILE A 239 7.00 -8.44 -8.99
C ILE A 239 7.71 -8.06 -10.28
N VAL A 240 9.01 -8.33 -10.34
CA VAL A 240 9.84 -8.03 -11.51
C VAL A 240 9.35 -8.79 -12.73
N GLN A 241 9.07 -8.07 -13.81
CA GLN A 241 8.58 -8.64 -15.05
C GLN A 241 9.74 -9.07 -15.96
N GLN A 242 9.46 -9.92 -16.95
CA GLN A 242 10.46 -10.41 -17.89
C GLN A 242 11.07 -9.30 -18.78
N THR A 243 10.31 -8.22 -18.99
CA THR A 243 10.71 -7.05 -19.78
C THR A 243 11.50 -6.02 -18.99
N ASP A 244 11.59 -6.19 -17.66
CA ASP A 244 12.22 -5.20 -16.80
C ASP A 244 13.73 -5.26 -16.89
N LYS A 245 14.33 -4.09 -17.01
CA LYS A 245 15.76 -3.88 -16.90
C LYS A 245 16.01 -2.61 -16.10
N PHE A 246 16.34 -2.77 -14.82
CA PHE A 246 16.65 -1.65 -13.94
C PHE A 246 17.65 -2.08 -12.86
N TYR A 247 18.22 -1.11 -12.19
CA TYR A 247 18.94 -1.31 -10.93
C TYR A 247 18.23 -0.51 -9.82
N TYR A 248 18.47 -0.81 -8.56
CA TYR A 248 17.73 -0.22 -7.46
C TYR A 248 18.64 0.27 -6.34
N LYS A 249 18.12 1.15 -5.50
CA LYS A 249 18.81 1.68 -4.34
C LYS A 249 18.77 0.68 -3.18
N ASP A 250 19.83 0.72 -2.35
CA ASP A 250 20.03 -0.07 -1.13
C ASP A 250 18.94 0.05 -0.05
N ALA A 251 17.89 0.83 -0.29
CA ALA A 251 16.71 0.98 0.55
C ALA A 251 15.52 0.08 0.11
N SER A 252 15.79 -0.87 -0.77
CA SER A 252 14.80 -1.83 -1.27
C SER A 252 15.40 -3.21 -1.27
#